data_46960e73e734467caefeebd9d8b77a93
#
_entry.id   46960e73e734467caefeebd9d8b77a93
#
_cell.length_a   1.000
_cell.length_b   1.000
_cell.length_c   1.000
_cell.angle_alpha   90.00
_cell.angle_beta   90.00
_cell.angle_gamma   90.00
#
_symmetry.space_group_name_H-M   'P 1'
#
loop_
_entity.id
_entity.type
_entity.pdbx_description
1 polymer ?
#
loop_
_entity_poly.entity_id
_entity_poly.type
_entity_poly.pdbx_seq_one_letter_code
_entity_poly.pdbx_strand_id
1 'polypeptide(L)'
;MRTILLALALATATLGTAQACDVKAAKLEEAIAAKSQLREAANKQTVRDLRTLRDAAIVLETYGYGSECERVVEIVQALAANPDKAIERGGDTDEEKAEEVLETREPKAPPAEAAPPARKAN
;
A
#
# COMPACT_ATOMS: atom_id res chain seq x y z
N MET A 1 3.44 3.83 -69.43
CA MET A 1 2.84 2.94 -68.39
C MET A 1 3.43 3.30 -67.06
N ARG A 2 2.66 4.02 -66.22
CA ARG A 2 3.08 4.48 -64.88
C ARG A 2 2.40 3.56 -63.86
N THR A 3 3.13 2.67 -63.26
CA THR A 3 2.68 1.81 -62.15
C THR A 3 2.78 2.57 -60.83
N ILE A 4 1.62 2.93 -60.29
CA ILE A 4 1.47 3.56 -58.98
C ILE A 4 1.43 2.40 -57.96
N LEU A 5 2.49 2.24 -57.16
CA LEU A 5 2.53 1.35 -56.00
C LEU A 5 1.87 2.07 -54.82
N LEU A 6 0.66 1.69 -54.49
CA LEU A 6 0.01 2.09 -53.24
C LEU A 6 0.62 1.26 -52.10
N ALA A 7 1.43 1.89 -51.26
CA ALA A 7 1.88 1.34 -50.01
C ALA A 7 0.76 1.47 -48.95
N LEU A 8 0.12 0.37 -48.63
CA LEU A 8 -0.87 0.26 -47.57
C LEU A 8 -0.14 0.14 -46.23
N ALA A 9 -0.03 1.25 -45.49
CA ALA A 9 0.51 1.24 -44.14
C ALA A 9 -0.52 0.61 -43.19
N LEU A 10 -0.31 -0.64 -42.79
CA LEU A 10 -1.05 -1.27 -41.68
C LEU A 10 -0.60 -0.63 -40.36
N ALA A 11 -1.42 0.25 -39.82
CA ALA A 11 -1.28 0.70 -38.44
C ALA A 11 -1.69 -0.45 -37.53
N THR A 12 -0.72 -1.21 -37.01
CA THR A 12 -0.96 -2.17 -35.93
C THR A 12 -1.20 -1.40 -34.65
N ALA A 13 -2.46 -1.19 -34.32
CA ALA A 13 -2.85 -0.76 -32.97
C ALA A 13 -2.45 -1.89 -32.02
N THR A 14 -1.38 -1.68 -31.26
CA THR A 14 -1.06 -2.52 -30.10
C THR A 14 -2.14 -2.25 -29.05
N LEU A 15 -3.19 -3.08 -29.05
CA LEU A 15 -4.05 -3.23 -27.90
C LEU A 15 -3.16 -3.68 -26.76
N GLY A 16 -2.79 -2.71 -25.89
CA GLY A 16 -2.19 -3.04 -24.61
C GLY A 16 -3.12 -4.00 -23.90
N THR A 17 -2.75 -5.27 -23.85
CA THR A 17 -3.40 -6.23 -22.99
C THR A 17 -3.27 -5.66 -21.58
N ALA A 18 -4.38 -5.21 -20.99
CA ALA A 18 -4.44 -4.93 -19.57
C ALA A 18 -3.97 -6.24 -18.90
N GLN A 19 -2.75 -6.20 -18.40
CA GLN A 19 -2.13 -7.35 -17.76
C GLN A 19 -2.97 -7.59 -16.51
N ALA A 20 -3.69 -8.71 -16.49
CA ALA A 20 -4.47 -9.06 -15.31
C ALA A 20 -3.46 -9.33 -14.19
N CYS A 21 -3.57 -8.56 -13.11
CA CYS A 21 -2.78 -8.80 -11.92
C CYS A 21 -3.04 -10.22 -11.43
N ASP A 22 -1.99 -10.99 -11.17
CA ASP A 22 -2.10 -12.34 -10.64
C ASP A 22 -1.32 -12.41 -9.31
N VAL A 23 -2.01 -12.14 -8.22
CA VAL A 23 -1.44 -12.15 -6.87
C VAL A 23 -0.94 -13.53 -6.49
N LYS A 24 -1.58 -14.59 -6.98
CA LYS A 24 -1.18 -15.97 -6.73
C LYS A 24 0.15 -16.30 -7.42
N ALA A 25 0.30 -15.89 -8.69
CA ALA A 25 1.54 -16.08 -9.42
C ALA A 25 2.70 -15.26 -8.83
N ALA A 26 2.42 -14.15 -8.19
CA ALA A 26 3.41 -13.30 -7.53
C ALA A 26 4.07 -13.92 -6.29
N LYS A 27 3.49 -15.00 -5.72
CA LYS A 27 4.05 -15.78 -4.59
C LYS A 27 4.50 -14.92 -3.40
N LEU A 28 3.71 -13.92 -3.05
CA LEU A 28 4.06 -12.92 -2.04
C LEU A 28 4.30 -13.54 -0.65
N GLU A 29 3.49 -14.53 -0.25
CA GLU A 29 3.68 -15.22 1.03
C GLU A 29 5.01 -15.98 1.07
N GLU A 30 5.39 -16.64 -0.01
CA GLU A 30 6.68 -17.33 -0.11
C GLU A 30 7.83 -16.33 -0.03
N ALA A 31 7.71 -15.16 -0.68
CA ALA A 31 8.71 -14.10 -0.63
C ALA A 31 8.89 -13.54 0.80
N ILE A 32 7.80 -13.35 1.53
CA ILE A 32 7.82 -12.90 2.93
C ILE A 32 8.47 -13.98 3.82
N ALA A 33 8.03 -15.23 3.69
CA ALA A 33 8.50 -16.33 4.52
C ALA A 33 9.97 -16.72 4.27
N ALA A 34 10.51 -16.40 3.09
CA ALA A 34 11.89 -16.73 2.72
C ALA A 34 12.93 -15.91 3.51
N LYS A 35 12.55 -14.75 4.06
CA LYS A 35 13.49 -13.85 4.72
C LYS A 35 13.62 -14.17 6.21
N SER A 36 14.83 -14.47 6.66
CA SER A 36 15.12 -14.80 8.07
C SER A 36 14.75 -13.65 9.01
N GLN A 37 15.05 -12.40 8.63
CA GLN A 37 14.73 -11.21 9.42
C GLN A 37 13.23 -11.07 9.68
N LEU A 38 12.39 -11.38 8.69
CA LEU A 38 10.94 -11.33 8.84
C LEU A 38 10.37 -12.44 9.72
N ARG A 39 11.15 -13.49 10.00
CA ARG A 39 10.74 -14.58 10.90
C ARG A 39 11.03 -14.27 12.37
N GLU A 40 11.78 -13.24 12.66
CA GLU A 40 12.11 -12.83 14.01
C GLU A 40 10.87 -12.32 14.75
N ALA A 41 10.80 -12.62 16.05
CA ALA A 41 9.63 -12.25 16.87
C ALA A 41 9.42 -10.73 16.94
N ALA A 42 10.51 -9.96 16.94
CA ALA A 42 10.48 -8.50 16.96
C ALA A 42 9.83 -7.89 15.69
N ASN A 43 9.85 -8.60 14.56
CA ASN A 43 9.40 -8.09 13.28
C ASN A 43 7.99 -8.57 12.88
N LYS A 44 7.22 -9.09 13.82
CA LYS A 44 5.85 -9.58 13.58
C LYS A 44 4.91 -8.52 13.03
N GLN A 45 5.09 -7.26 13.40
CA GLN A 45 4.26 -6.18 12.89
C GLN A 45 4.54 -5.96 11.41
N THR A 46 5.80 -5.85 11.00
CA THR A 46 6.18 -5.73 9.60
C THR A 46 5.60 -6.86 8.74
N VAL A 47 5.62 -8.10 9.24
CA VAL A 47 5.02 -9.25 8.56
C VAL A 47 3.50 -9.11 8.44
N ARG A 48 2.82 -8.64 9.48
CA ARG A 48 1.38 -8.35 9.43
C ARG A 48 1.05 -7.30 8.38
N ASP A 49 1.83 -6.23 8.32
CA ASP A 49 1.63 -5.14 7.36
C ASP A 49 1.83 -5.63 5.92
N LEU A 50 2.87 -6.42 5.66
CA LEU A 50 3.10 -7.03 4.35
C LEU A 50 1.95 -7.96 3.93
N ARG A 51 1.41 -8.75 4.87
CA ARG A 51 0.25 -9.60 4.62
C ARG A 51 -1.01 -8.79 4.37
N THR A 52 -1.21 -7.70 5.08
CA THR A 52 -2.32 -6.78 4.85
C THR A 52 -2.27 -6.18 3.44
N LEU A 53 -1.09 -5.76 2.98
CA LEU A 53 -0.90 -5.29 1.61
C LEU A 53 -1.17 -6.39 0.58
N ARG A 54 -0.69 -7.62 0.81
CA ARG A 54 -1.02 -8.79 -0.04
C ARG A 54 -2.53 -8.99 -0.14
N ASP A 55 -3.23 -8.95 0.99
CA ASP A 55 -4.67 -9.16 1.03
C ASP A 55 -5.42 -8.01 0.32
N ALA A 56 -4.91 -6.78 0.42
CA ALA A 56 -5.41 -5.65 -0.35
C ALA A 56 -5.22 -5.86 -1.87
N ALA A 57 -4.09 -6.42 -2.30
CA ALA A 57 -3.88 -6.78 -3.71
C ALA A 57 -4.89 -7.81 -4.20
N ILE A 58 -5.23 -8.82 -3.38
CA ILE A 58 -6.26 -9.82 -3.72
C ILE A 58 -7.63 -9.17 -3.89
N VAL A 59 -7.98 -8.22 -3.03
CA VAL A 59 -9.22 -7.46 -3.15
C VAL A 59 -9.24 -6.65 -4.44
N LEU A 60 -8.18 -5.94 -4.76
CA LEU A 60 -8.06 -5.16 -6.00
C LEU A 60 -8.17 -6.03 -7.24
N GLU A 61 -7.51 -7.20 -7.26
CA GLU A 61 -7.64 -8.20 -8.32
C GLU A 61 -9.09 -8.65 -8.49
N THR A 62 -9.74 -8.99 -7.39
CA THR A 62 -11.12 -9.48 -7.37
C THR A 62 -12.12 -8.49 -7.95
N TYR A 63 -11.90 -7.20 -7.67
CA TYR A 63 -12.76 -6.10 -8.16
C TYR A 63 -12.33 -5.52 -9.50
N GLY A 64 -11.31 -6.09 -10.16
CA GLY A 64 -10.87 -5.70 -11.50
C GLY A 64 -9.99 -4.45 -11.56
N TYR A 65 -9.40 -4.05 -10.45
CA TYR A 65 -8.43 -2.94 -10.37
C TYR A 65 -7.02 -3.45 -10.67
N GLY A 66 -6.79 -3.87 -11.92
CA GLY A 66 -5.55 -4.56 -12.31
C GLY A 66 -4.28 -3.72 -12.10
N SER A 67 -4.29 -2.45 -12.50
CA SER A 67 -3.13 -1.55 -12.37
C SER A 67 -2.78 -1.24 -10.91
N GLU A 68 -3.77 -1.05 -10.08
CA GLU A 68 -3.61 -0.80 -8.64
C GLU A 68 -3.12 -2.07 -7.94
N CYS A 69 -3.67 -3.22 -8.34
CA CYS A 69 -3.23 -4.53 -7.86
C CYS A 69 -1.75 -4.77 -8.19
N GLU A 70 -1.32 -4.59 -9.44
CA GLU A 70 0.09 -4.74 -9.85
C GLU A 70 0.99 -3.85 -9.02
N ARG A 71 0.60 -2.60 -8.81
CA ARG A 71 1.38 -1.65 -8.02
C ARG A 71 1.53 -2.09 -6.56
N VAL A 72 0.48 -2.62 -5.96
CA VAL A 72 0.56 -3.16 -4.59
C VAL A 72 1.44 -4.40 -4.53
N VAL A 73 1.34 -5.30 -5.52
CA VAL A 73 2.22 -6.47 -5.64
C VAL A 73 3.69 -6.07 -5.73
N GLU A 74 4.02 -5.10 -6.57
CA GLU A 74 5.39 -4.56 -6.68
C GLU A 74 5.90 -3.98 -5.35
N ILE A 75 5.06 -3.26 -4.64
CA ILE A 75 5.41 -2.70 -3.32
C ILE A 75 5.73 -3.82 -2.33
N VAL A 76 4.88 -4.84 -2.23
CA VAL A 76 5.11 -5.97 -1.31
C VAL A 76 6.39 -6.70 -1.68
N GLN A 77 6.64 -6.95 -2.96
CA GLN A 77 7.87 -7.59 -3.43
C GLN A 77 9.11 -6.75 -3.08
N ALA A 78 9.06 -5.44 -3.29
CA ALA A 78 10.16 -4.54 -2.96
C ALA A 78 10.46 -4.49 -1.45
N LEU A 79 9.42 -4.44 -0.63
CA LEU A 79 9.55 -4.46 0.82
C LEU A 79 10.07 -5.81 1.34
N ALA A 80 9.55 -6.91 0.81
CA ALA A 80 10.02 -8.25 1.16
C ALA A 80 11.47 -8.50 0.68
N ALA A 81 11.88 -7.93 -0.45
CA ALA A 81 13.26 -8.04 -0.96
C ALA A 81 14.27 -7.31 -0.07
N ASN A 82 13.85 -6.22 0.59
CA ASN A 82 14.69 -5.39 1.45
C ASN A 82 14.09 -5.31 2.87
N PRO A 83 14.08 -6.42 3.63
CA PRO A 83 13.40 -6.50 4.92
C PRO A 83 13.95 -5.49 5.94
N ASP A 84 15.24 -5.22 5.95
CA ASP A 84 15.85 -4.24 6.86
C ASP A 84 15.23 -2.84 6.69
N LYS A 85 15.06 -2.39 5.43
CA LYS A 85 14.39 -1.12 5.15
C LYS A 85 12.90 -1.12 5.50
N ALA A 86 12.24 -2.26 5.34
CA ALA A 86 10.83 -2.40 5.68
C ALA A 86 10.65 -2.33 7.21
N ILE A 87 11.51 -3.00 7.97
CA ILE A 87 11.54 -2.99 9.43
C ILE A 87 11.85 -1.58 9.94
N GLU A 88 12.88 -0.95 9.41
CA GLU A 88 13.32 0.40 9.82
C GLU A 88 12.24 1.47 9.56
N ARG A 89 11.49 1.37 8.46
CA ARG A 89 10.40 2.28 8.13
C ARG A 89 9.08 1.95 8.81
N GLY A 90 8.85 0.68 9.06
CA GLY A 90 7.71 0.19 9.85
C GLY A 90 7.86 0.45 11.34
N GLY A 91 8.98 0.79 11.70
CA GLY A 91 9.91 0.87 12.80
C GLY A 91 9.47 1.33 14.15
N ASP A 92 8.24 1.54 14.40
CA ASP A 92 7.84 1.73 15.78
C ASP A 92 7.64 0.36 16.43
N THR A 93 8.13 0.21 17.64
CA THR A 93 7.82 -0.96 18.44
C THR A 93 6.30 -1.09 18.58
N ASP A 94 5.80 -2.30 18.82
CA ASP A 94 4.36 -2.52 19.04
C ASP A 94 3.84 -1.61 20.20
N GLU A 95 4.71 -1.19 21.12
CA GLU A 95 4.43 -0.29 22.22
C GLU A 95 4.24 1.16 21.74
N GLU A 96 5.13 1.70 20.92
CA GLU A 96 5.03 3.06 20.36
C GLU A 96 3.78 3.20 19.49
N LYS A 97 3.48 2.20 18.66
CA LYS A 97 2.23 2.19 17.86
C LYS A 97 0.97 2.11 18.72
N ALA A 98 1.02 1.36 19.81
CA ALA A 98 -0.09 1.29 20.76
C ALA A 98 -0.31 2.63 21.45
N GLU A 99 0.74 3.33 21.82
CA GLU A 99 0.67 4.66 22.43
C GLU A 99 0.10 5.69 21.42
N GLU A 100 0.58 5.70 20.19
CA GLU A 100 0.06 6.59 19.13
C GLU A 100 -1.44 6.36 18.88
N VAL A 101 -1.88 5.10 18.83
CA VAL A 101 -3.30 4.77 18.68
C VAL A 101 -4.12 5.21 19.89
N LEU A 102 -3.59 5.12 21.10
CA LEU A 102 -4.25 5.58 22.30
C LEU A 102 -4.36 7.10 22.30
N GLU A 103 -3.30 7.81 21.95
CA GLU A 103 -3.28 9.27 21.87
C GLU A 103 -4.27 9.81 20.82
N THR A 104 -4.38 9.14 19.67
CA THR A 104 -5.35 9.52 18.64
C THR A 104 -6.81 9.23 19.05
N ARG A 105 -7.02 8.33 20.01
CA ARG A 105 -8.36 7.99 20.56
C ARG A 105 -8.76 8.84 21.76
N GLU A 106 -7.84 9.58 22.36
CA GLU A 106 -8.21 10.50 23.43
C GLU A 106 -9.18 11.56 22.91
N PRO A 107 -10.34 11.76 23.59
CA PRO A 107 -11.28 12.78 23.17
C PRO A 107 -10.62 14.14 23.28
N LYS A 108 -10.51 14.83 22.15
CA LYS A 108 -9.99 16.18 22.10
C LYS A 108 -10.82 17.04 23.03
N ALA A 109 -10.19 17.62 24.07
CA ALA A 109 -10.90 18.49 25.01
C ALA A 109 -11.73 19.53 24.24
N PRO A 110 -13.01 19.75 24.62
CA PRO A 110 -13.81 20.76 23.97
C PRO A 110 -13.10 22.11 24.06
N PRO A 111 -13.19 22.95 23.01
CA PRO A 111 -12.61 24.29 23.05
C PRO A 111 -13.07 24.99 24.33
N ALA A 112 -12.14 25.57 25.08
CA ALA A 112 -12.49 26.34 26.29
C ALA A 112 -13.57 27.33 25.92
N GLU A 113 -14.73 27.14 26.51
CA GLU A 113 -15.89 28.04 26.33
C GLU A 113 -15.45 29.45 26.67
N ALA A 114 -15.50 30.34 25.68
CA ALA A 114 -15.09 31.72 25.87
C ALA A 114 -15.84 32.31 27.06
N ALA A 115 -15.09 32.71 28.09
CA ALA A 115 -15.70 33.31 29.31
C ALA A 115 -16.65 34.45 28.91
N PRO A 116 -17.88 34.49 29.46
CA PRO A 116 -18.82 35.54 29.12
C PRO A 116 -18.22 36.90 29.43
N PRO A 117 -18.47 37.93 28.60
CA PRO A 117 -17.91 39.27 28.82
C PRO A 117 -18.38 39.83 30.15
N ALA A 118 -17.42 40.30 30.94
CA ALA A 118 -17.71 40.91 32.24
C ALA A 118 -18.77 42.02 32.10
N ARG A 119 -19.92 41.83 32.75
CA ARG A 119 -20.95 42.87 32.87
C ARG A 119 -20.34 44.10 33.52
N LYS A 120 -20.22 45.18 32.77
CA LYS A 120 -19.90 46.48 33.34
C LYS A 120 -21.06 46.86 34.27
N ALA A 121 -20.79 46.91 35.57
CA ALA A 121 -21.69 47.51 36.53
C ALA A 121 -21.74 49.03 36.27
N ASN A 122 -22.96 49.53 36.12
CA ASN A 122 -23.26 50.96 35.97
C ASN A 122 -23.64 51.51 37.35
#